data_f842ce028294bf5ed8ad511e90b2cfb9
#
_entry.id   f842ce028294bf5ed8ad511e90b2cfb9
#
_cell.length_a   1.000
_cell.length_b   1.000
_cell.length_c   1.000
_cell.angle_alpha   90.00
_cell.angle_beta   90.00
_cell.angle_gamma   90.00
#
_symmetry.space_group_name_H-M   'P 1'
#
loop_
_entity.id
_entity.type
_entity.pdbx_description
1 polymer ?
#
loop_
_entity_poly.entity_id
_entity_poly.type
_entity_poly.pdbx_seq_one_letter_code
_entity_poly.pdbx_strand_id
1 'polypeptide(L)'
;MTKVIQLFQLFDGFYMNVVDKLSSPSEQNKSTLDKLSKMIDGDSPETKSMKNLIAMVSQTDSTALILGETGTGKDIVAQAIHKCSNKKGPFITVNCAAIPSELLESELFGHEKGSFTGADKQRKGRFEQSSGGSLFLDEIG
;
A
#
# COMPACT_ATOMS: atom_id res chain seq x y z
N MET A 1 -3.08 13.38 -4.25
CA MET A 1 -2.94 12.79 -2.90
C MET A 1 -2.14 11.50 -2.97
N THR A 2 -1.25 11.28 -2.04
CA THR A 2 -0.47 10.04 -1.91
C THR A 2 -1.32 8.97 -1.22
N LYS A 3 -1.35 7.76 -1.78
CA LYS A 3 -1.99 6.62 -1.11
C LYS A 3 -0.98 6.00 -0.15
N VAL A 4 -1.34 5.92 1.13
CA VAL A 4 -0.52 5.25 2.14
C VAL A 4 -1.06 3.83 2.30
N ILE A 5 -0.17 2.85 2.21
CA ILE A 5 -0.48 1.44 2.38
C ILE A 5 0.22 1.00 3.66
N GLN A 6 -0.56 0.73 4.69
CA GLN A 6 -0.07 0.45 6.04
C GLN A 6 -0.45 -0.97 6.48
N LEU A 7 0.36 -1.55 7.34
CA LEU A 7 0.26 -2.95 7.74
C LEU A 7 -0.21 -3.08 9.20
N PHE A 8 -1.38 -3.73 9.45
CA PHE A 8 -1.85 -4.12 10.78
C PHE A 8 -2.59 -5.46 10.75
N GLN A 9 -2.68 -6.16 11.87
CA GLN A 9 -3.34 -7.46 12.01
C GLN A 9 -4.85 -7.29 12.28
N LEU A 10 -5.73 -7.84 11.44
CA LEU A 10 -7.18 -7.72 11.58
C LEU A 10 -7.81 -9.02 12.07
N PHE A 11 -8.79 -8.89 12.96
CA PHE A 11 -9.62 -9.98 13.46
C PHE A 11 -10.61 -10.47 12.40
N ASP A 12 -10.88 -11.79 12.38
CA ASP A 12 -11.68 -12.53 11.40
C ASP A 12 -13.14 -12.06 11.16
N GLY A 13 -13.64 -11.08 11.91
CA GLY A 13 -15.06 -10.70 11.87
C GLY A 13 -15.44 -9.53 10.97
N PHE A 14 -14.50 -8.71 10.52
CA PHE A 14 -14.81 -7.48 9.75
C PHE A 14 -14.87 -7.69 8.25
N TYR A 15 -14.34 -8.80 7.75
CA TYR A 15 -14.25 -9.11 6.31
C TYR A 15 -15.61 -9.33 5.64
N MET A 16 -16.60 -9.86 6.36
CA MET A 16 -17.89 -10.26 5.78
C MET A 16 -18.84 -9.08 5.49
N ASN A 17 -18.72 -7.96 6.20
CA ASN A 17 -19.70 -6.87 6.07
C ASN A 17 -19.43 -5.88 4.91
N VAL A 18 -18.23 -5.88 4.32
CA VAL A 18 -17.90 -4.98 3.20
C VAL A 18 -18.16 -5.67 1.86
N VAL A 19 -18.01 -6.99 1.78
CA VAL A 19 -18.20 -7.77 0.54
C VAL A 19 -19.66 -7.89 0.15
N ASP A 20 -20.59 -7.98 1.11
CA ASP A 20 -22.04 -8.12 0.85
C ASP A 20 -22.73 -6.85 0.30
N LYS A 21 -22.09 -5.69 0.40
CA LYS A 21 -22.66 -4.40 -0.06
C LYS A 21 -22.31 -4.01 -1.50
N LEU A 22 -21.51 -4.82 -2.19
CA LEU A 22 -20.96 -4.46 -3.51
C LEU A 22 -21.36 -5.49 -4.58
N SER A 23 -22.64 -5.51 -4.86
CA SER A 23 -23.22 -6.24 -5.97
C SER A 23 -22.92 -5.56 -7.31
N SER A 24 -22.41 -6.36 -8.21
CA SER A 24 -22.10 -6.19 -9.64
C SER A 24 -20.75 -5.58 -10.00
N PRO A 25 -19.88 -6.36 -10.67
CA PRO A 25 -18.63 -5.84 -11.23
C PRO A 25 -18.94 -4.95 -12.44
N SER A 26 -18.57 -3.68 -12.37
CA SER A 26 -18.50 -2.81 -13.53
C SER A 26 -17.45 -3.35 -14.54
N GLU A 27 -17.54 -2.98 -15.82
CA GLU A 27 -16.56 -3.40 -16.85
C GLU A 27 -15.11 -3.01 -16.48
N GLN A 28 -14.93 -1.92 -15.74
CA GLN A 28 -13.64 -1.51 -15.19
C GLN A 28 -13.07 -2.51 -14.18
N ASN A 29 -13.91 -3.13 -13.37
CA ASN A 29 -13.49 -4.18 -12.43
C ASN A 29 -12.98 -5.42 -13.14
N LYS A 30 -13.57 -5.79 -14.29
CA LYS A 30 -13.15 -6.96 -15.06
C LYS A 30 -11.72 -6.78 -15.61
N SER A 31 -11.41 -5.65 -16.22
CA SER A 31 -10.06 -5.33 -16.70
C SER A 31 -9.02 -5.31 -15.56
N THR A 32 -9.41 -4.83 -14.38
CA THR A 32 -8.55 -4.83 -13.19
C THR A 32 -8.31 -6.25 -12.67
N LEU A 33 -9.33 -7.09 -12.63
CA LEU A 33 -9.21 -8.48 -12.22
C LEU A 33 -8.31 -9.31 -13.17
N ASP A 34 -8.37 -9.05 -14.47
CA ASP A 34 -7.48 -9.69 -15.44
C ASP A 34 -6.01 -9.29 -15.21
N LYS A 35 -5.73 -8.04 -14.87
CA LYS A 35 -4.39 -7.59 -14.47
C LYS A 35 -3.93 -8.28 -13.18
N LEU A 36 -4.80 -8.37 -12.19
CA LEU A 36 -4.51 -9.00 -10.90
C LEU A 36 -4.23 -10.50 -11.05
N SER A 37 -4.93 -11.19 -11.94
CA SER A 37 -4.71 -12.62 -12.20
C SER A 37 -3.34 -12.93 -12.79
N LYS A 38 -2.70 -11.94 -13.44
CA LYS A 38 -1.32 -12.05 -13.92
C LYS A 38 -0.26 -11.74 -12.86
N MET A 39 -0.64 -11.05 -11.79
CA MET A 39 0.28 -10.64 -10.73
C MET A 39 0.21 -11.52 -9.50
N ILE A 40 -0.97 -12.05 -9.23
CA ILE A 40 -1.27 -12.86 -8.05
C ILE A 40 -1.81 -14.20 -8.55
N ASP A 41 -1.02 -15.24 -8.37
CA ASP A 41 -1.41 -16.61 -8.74
C ASP A 41 -2.40 -17.19 -7.72
N GLY A 42 -3.23 -18.12 -8.17
CA GLY A 42 -4.20 -18.82 -7.34
C GLY A 42 -5.66 -18.52 -7.69
N ASP A 43 -6.48 -19.58 -7.53
CA ASP A 43 -7.90 -19.59 -7.84
C ASP A 43 -8.78 -19.99 -6.65
N SER A 44 -8.18 -20.05 -5.44
CA SER A 44 -8.95 -20.34 -4.22
C SER A 44 -10.00 -19.24 -3.96
N PRO A 45 -11.07 -19.52 -3.22
CA PRO A 45 -12.07 -18.53 -2.84
C PRO A 45 -11.44 -17.32 -2.12
N GLU A 46 -10.47 -17.57 -1.26
CA GLU A 46 -9.74 -16.54 -0.51
C GLU A 46 -8.94 -15.63 -1.46
N THR A 47 -8.21 -16.23 -2.42
CA THR A 47 -7.45 -15.48 -3.42
C THR A 47 -8.38 -14.64 -4.30
N LYS A 48 -9.53 -15.16 -4.70
CA LYS A 48 -10.55 -14.41 -5.46
C LYS A 48 -11.11 -13.24 -4.65
N SER A 49 -11.43 -13.48 -3.37
CA SER A 49 -11.88 -12.42 -2.46
C SER A 49 -10.83 -11.33 -2.30
N MET A 50 -9.56 -11.69 -2.12
CA MET A 50 -8.45 -10.76 -2.03
C MET A 50 -8.29 -9.95 -3.32
N LYS A 51 -8.36 -10.57 -4.51
CA LYS A 51 -8.30 -9.87 -5.80
C LYS A 51 -9.43 -8.83 -5.94
N ASN A 52 -10.65 -9.18 -5.52
CA ASN A 52 -11.78 -8.26 -5.52
C ASN A 52 -11.54 -7.06 -4.59
N LEU A 53 -11.03 -7.29 -3.38
CA LEU A 53 -10.68 -6.21 -2.43
C LEU A 53 -9.60 -5.29 -2.99
N ILE A 54 -8.55 -5.85 -3.61
CA ILE A 54 -7.50 -5.06 -4.27
C ILE A 54 -8.11 -4.20 -5.38
N ALA A 55 -8.98 -4.77 -6.22
CA ALA A 55 -9.63 -4.04 -7.31
C ALA A 55 -10.45 -2.85 -6.77
N MET A 56 -11.19 -3.04 -5.67
CA MET A 56 -11.96 -1.99 -5.03
C MET A 56 -11.08 -0.89 -4.42
N VAL A 57 -10.12 -1.30 -3.59
CA VAL A 57 -9.25 -0.36 -2.88
C VAL A 57 -8.38 0.43 -3.85
N SER A 58 -7.97 -0.16 -4.96
CA SER A 58 -7.16 0.52 -5.98
C SER A 58 -7.88 1.72 -6.62
N GLN A 59 -9.21 1.73 -6.65
CA GLN A 59 -10.01 2.83 -7.20
C GLN A 59 -10.24 3.98 -6.21
N THR A 60 -9.82 3.84 -4.97
CA THR A 60 -10.00 4.86 -3.93
C THR A 60 -8.69 5.52 -3.56
N ASP A 61 -8.76 6.69 -2.93
CA ASP A 61 -7.60 7.35 -2.29
C ASP A 61 -7.42 6.95 -0.82
N SER A 62 -8.20 5.99 -0.34
CA SER A 62 -8.15 5.53 1.04
C SER A 62 -6.82 4.83 1.34
N THR A 63 -6.35 4.98 2.57
CA THR A 63 -5.25 4.17 3.10
C THR A 63 -5.69 2.71 3.16
N ALA A 64 -4.85 1.83 2.62
CA ALA A 64 -5.06 0.39 2.69
C ALA A 64 -4.13 -0.22 3.72
N LEU A 65 -4.67 -1.15 4.48
CA LEU A 65 -3.95 -1.91 5.47
C LEU A 65 -3.85 -3.36 4.99
N ILE A 66 -2.62 -3.88 4.88
CA ILE A 66 -2.34 -5.24 4.42
C ILE A 66 -1.78 -6.04 5.59
N LEU A 67 -2.39 -7.18 5.88
CA LEU A 67 -2.04 -8.02 7.00
C LEU A 67 -1.61 -9.40 6.53
N GLY A 68 -0.66 -9.96 7.23
CA GLY A 68 -0.16 -11.29 6.97
C GLY A 68 1.20 -11.50 7.65
N GLU A 69 1.58 -12.75 7.82
CA GLU A 69 2.89 -13.13 8.34
C GLU A 69 4.01 -12.67 7.39
N THR A 70 5.24 -12.66 7.90
CA THR A 70 6.42 -12.37 7.08
C THR A 70 6.53 -13.39 5.95
N GLY A 71 6.82 -12.91 4.72
CA GLY A 71 6.95 -13.78 3.55
C GLY A 71 5.64 -14.15 2.85
N THR A 72 4.47 -13.65 3.28
CA THR A 72 3.17 -13.96 2.64
C THR A 72 2.88 -13.15 1.37
N GLY A 73 3.82 -12.33 0.90
CA GLY A 73 3.65 -11.56 -0.34
C GLY A 73 2.90 -10.24 -0.17
N LYS A 74 2.97 -9.62 1.02
CA LYS A 74 2.36 -8.30 1.29
C LYS A 74 2.83 -7.21 0.32
N ASP A 75 4.09 -7.25 -0.05
CA ASP A 75 4.72 -6.40 -1.04
C ASP A 75 4.09 -6.56 -2.45
N ILE A 76 3.77 -7.79 -2.83
CA ILE A 76 3.08 -8.10 -4.09
C ILE A 76 1.68 -7.48 -4.08
N VAL A 77 0.94 -7.61 -2.97
CA VAL A 77 -0.39 -7.01 -2.79
C VAL A 77 -0.31 -5.49 -2.86
N ALA A 78 0.66 -4.87 -2.17
CA ALA A 78 0.86 -3.43 -2.20
C ALA A 78 1.19 -2.91 -3.63
N GLN A 79 2.06 -3.61 -4.35
CA GLN A 79 2.36 -3.32 -5.75
C GLN A 79 1.13 -3.49 -6.65
N ALA A 80 0.32 -4.52 -6.41
CA ALA A 80 -0.91 -4.77 -7.16
C ALA A 80 -1.92 -3.64 -6.98
N ILE A 81 -2.12 -3.17 -5.75
CA ILE A 81 -2.96 -2.00 -5.44
C ILE A 81 -2.47 -0.77 -6.21
N HIS A 82 -1.17 -0.49 -6.20
CA HIS A 82 -0.61 0.64 -6.93
C HIS A 82 -0.79 0.51 -8.44
N LYS A 83 -0.43 -0.64 -9.04
CA LYS A 83 -0.53 -0.89 -10.48
C LYS A 83 -1.98 -0.90 -11.00
N CYS A 84 -2.94 -1.26 -10.16
CA CYS A 84 -4.37 -1.23 -10.48
C CYS A 84 -5.02 0.14 -10.19
N SER A 85 -4.33 1.01 -9.47
CA SER A 85 -4.79 2.38 -9.23
C SER A 85 -4.53 3.26 -10.47
N ASN A 86 -5.24 4.39 -10.55
CA ASN A 86 -5.00 5.40 -11.57
C ASN A 86 -3.84 6.35 -11.23
N LYS A 87 -3.02 6.02 -10.23
CA LYS A 87 -1.89 6.84 -9.81
C LYS A 87 -0.77 6.77 -10.85
N LYS A 88 -0.26 7.93 -11.25
CA LYS A 88 0.85 8.06 -12.21
C LYS A 88 2.20 8.31 -11.56
N GLY A 89 2.19 8.65 -10.27
CA GLY A 89 3.41 8.88 -9.49
C GLY A 89 4.09 7.57 -9.10
N PRO A 90 5.24 7.64 -8.45
CA PRO A 90 6.05 6.47 -8.13
C PRO A 90 5.41 5.59 -7.04
N PHE A 91 5.77 4.31 -7.04
CA PHE A 91 5.59 3.41 -5.92
C PHE A 91 6.86 3.39 -5.08
N ILE A 92 6.78 3.89 -3.85
CA ILE A 92 7.91 3.96 -2.92
C ILE A 92 7.67 3.00 -1.77
N THR A 93 8.66 2.17 -1.47
CA THR A 93 8.65 1.23 -0.34
C THR A 93 9.62 1.70 0.73
N VAL A 94 9.18 1.65 1.98
CA VAL A 94 9.99 1.91 3.17
C VAL A 94 9.82 0.77 4.15
N ASN A 95 10.91 0.06 4.47
CA ASN A 95 10.92 -0.87 5.59
C ASN A 95 11.25 -0.08 6.86
N CYS A 96 10.24 0.12 7.72
CA CYS A 96 10.38 0.95 8.92
C CYS A 96 11.25 0.28 9.98
N ALA A 97 11.28 -1.05 10.04
CA ALA A 97 12.14 -1.77 10.99
C ALA A 97 13.64 -1.70 10.64
N ALA A 98 13.97 -1.42 9.37
CA ALA A 98 15.36 -1.28 8.92
C ALA A 98 15.94 0.13 9.19
N ILE A 99 15.11 1.09 9.62
CA ILE A 99 15.53 2.47 9.87
C ILE A 99 15.60 2.68 11.39
N PRO A 100 16.71 3.22 11.92
CA PRO A 100 16.79 3.63 13.32
C PRO A 100 15.65 4.58 13.69
N SER A 101 15.05 4.40 14.86
CA SER A 101 13.87 5.17 15.30
C SER A 101 14.09 6.68 15.26
N GLU A 102 15.31 7.13 15.60
CA GLU A 102 15.69 8.54 15.60
C GLU A 102 15.73 9.15 14.18
N LEU A 103 15.86 8.32 13.14
CA LEU A 103 15.94 8.77 11.75
C LEU A 103 14.63 8.56 10.99
N LEU A 104 13.70 7.78 11.53
CA LEU A 104 12.46 7.39 10.85
C LEU A 104 11.63 8.61 10.45
N GLU A 105 11.44 9.56 11.37
CA GLU A 105 10.71 10.79 11.11
C GLU A 105 11.36 11.59 9.98
N SER A 106 12.68 11.77 10.02
CA SER A 106 13.44 12.47 8.99
C SER A 106 13.41 11.77 7.63
N GLU A 107 13.44 10.43 7.59
CA GLU A 107 13.30 9.68 6.34
C GLU A 107 11.88 9.80 5.77
N LEU A 108 10.83 9.74 6.60
CA LEU A 108 9.45 9.81 6.14
C LEU A 108 9.05 11.21 5.69
N PHE A 109 9.35 12.22 6.49
CA PHE A 109 8.90 13.61 6.28
C PHE A 109 9.95 14.53 5.68
N GLY A 110 11.24 14.12 5.69
CA GLY A 110 12.34 14.95 5.27
C GLY A 110 12.82 15.91 6.37
N HIS A 111 13.84 16.67 6.07
CA HIS A 111 14.38 17.68 6.98
C HIS A 111 14.98 18.86 6.24
N GLU A 112 14.95 20.01 6.89
CA GLU A 112 15.65 21.22 6.45
C GLU A 112 17.14 21.15 6.83
N LYS A 113 17.97 21.88 6.09
CA LYS A 113 19.37 22.04 6.44
C LYS A 113 19.51 22.63 7.84
N GLY A 114 20.30 21.99 8.69
CA GLY A 114 20.61 22.46 10.05
C GLY A 114 19.55 22.09 11.11
N SER A 115 18.56 21.26 10.78
CA SER A 115 17.51 20.86 11.73
C SER A 115 18.01 19.95 12.87
N PHE A 116 19.12 19.23 12.67
CA PHE A 116 19.82 18.45 13.69
C PHE A 116 21.31 18.31 13.35
N THR A 117 22.12 17.80 14.29
CA THR A 117 23.55 17.59 14.09
C THR A 117 23.78 16.57 12.97
N GLY A 118 24.40 17.01 11.87
CA GLY A 118 24.62 16.19 10.66
C GLY A 118 23.62 16.45 9.53
N ALA A 119 22.67 17.37 9.70
CA ALA A 119 21.77 17.80 8.62
C ALA A 119 22.46 18.84 7.70
N ASP A 120 23.46 18.41 6.96
CA ASP A 120 24.27 19.30 6.11
C ASP A 120 23.53 19.86 4.90
N LYS A 121 22.46 19.15 4.47
CA LYS A 121 21.63 19.50 3.31
C LYS A 121 20.16 19.24 3.63
N GLN A 122 19.28 20.00 2.96
CA GLN A 122 17.85 19.68 2.92
C GLN A 122 17.63 18.34 2.23
N ARG A 123 16.73 17.51 2.75
CA ARG A 123 16.35 16.24 2.16
C ARG A 123 14.82 16.07 2.12
N LYS A 124 14.30 15.73 0.94
CA LYS A 124 12.88 15.41 0.76
C LYS A 124 12.54 14.08 1.39
N GLY A 125 11.45 14.05 2.15
CA GLY A 125 10.93 12.83 2.77
C GLY A 125 10.25 11.90 1.77
N ARG A 126 10.02 10.65 2.19
CA ARG A 126 9.37 9.63 1.36
C ARG A 126 7.94 10.00 1.00
N PHE A 127 7.21 10.70 1.88
CA PHE A 127 5.88 11.23 1.58
C PHE A 127 5.90 12.20 0.40
N GLU A 128 6.84 13.14 0.37
CA GLU A 128 6.99 14.08 -0.74
C GLU A 128 7.42 13.37 -2.02
N GLN A 129 8.38 12.45 -1.93
CA GLN A 129 8.87 11.67 -3.06
C GLN A 129 7.79 10.81 -3.70
N SER A 130 6.81 10.31 -2.91
CA SER A 130 5.69 9.49 -3.39
C SER A 130 4.50 10.29 -3.89
N SER A 131 4.65 11.60 -4.04
CA SER A 131 3.55 12.48 -4.46
C SER A 131 2.93 12.04 -5.78
N GLY A 132 1.59 11.97 -5.82
CA GLY A 132 0.84 11.47 -6.97
C GLY A 132 0.91 9.95 -7.20
N GLY A 133 1.66 9.24 -6.37
CA GLY A 133 1.85 7.80 -6.41
C GLY A 133 1.35 7.08 -5.17
N SER A 134 2.11 6.10 -4.69
CA SER A 134 1.80 5.31 -3.48
C SER A 134 3.05 5.14 -2.62
N LEU A 135 2.85 5.23 -1.31
CA LEU A 135 3.86 4.93 -0.31
C LEU A 135 3.46 3.64 0.42
N PHE A 136 4.31 2.64 0.35
CA PHE A 136 4.17 1.40 1.11
C PHE A 136 5.12 1.43 2.30
N LEU A 137 4.55 1.37 3.48
CA LEU A 137 5.28 1.31 4.74
C LEU A 137 5.21 -0.13 5.25
N ASP A 138 6.34 -0.81 5.27
CA ASP A 138 6.47 -2.19 5.74
C ASP A 138 6.99 -2.22 7.17
N GLU A 139 6.56 -3.23 7.95
CA GLU A 139 7.01 -3.48 9.33
C GLU A 139 6.86 -2.26 10.27
N ILE A 140 5.67 -1.64 10.28
CA ILE A 140 5.37 -0.47 11.13
C ILE A 140 5.01 -0.84 12.57
N GLY A 141 4.90 -2.09 12.92
CA GLY A 141 4.40 -2.51 14.24
C GLY A 141 5.46 -3.03 15.18
#